data_34f5c28ec2f43ed5bb3e2b36faaf341d
#
_entry.id   34f5c28ec2f43ed5bb3e2b36faaf341d
#
_cell.length_a   1.000
_cell.length_b   1.000
_cell.length_c   1.000
_cell.angle_alpha   90.00
_cell.angle_beta   90.00
_cell.angle_gamma   90.00
#
_symmetry.space_group_name_H-M   'P 1'
#
loop_
_entity.id
_entity.type
_entity.pdbx_description
1 polymer ?
#
loop_
_entity_poly.entity_id
_entity_poly.type
_entity_poly.pdbx_seq_one_letter_code
_entity_poly.pdbx_strand_id
1 'polypeptide(L)'
;MAFSIKYKGIARELISDIEIINPLNNQRKKYNAIWDTGATNTVITPKVLKELSLTIVDIATIVGVNSEPKHAQVVLFNLLLPNNVSIKGVRGSVCTIGGDADILIGMDIIKFGDFAISNGEGQTLFSFAIPPFENKTDLLEKANKTNKNNKLTN
;
A
#
# COMPACT_ATOMS: atom_id res chain seq x y z
N MET A 1 -9.33 10.56 6.61
CA MET A 1 -8.39 10.20 7.71
C MET A 1 -7.03 9.86 7.12
N ALA A 2 -5.94 10.14 7.83
CA ALA A 2 -4.59 9.89 7.33
C ALA A 2 -3.74 9.17 8.37
N PHE A 3 -2.67 8.53 7.94
CA PHE A 3 -1.58 8.07 8.79
C PHE A 3 -0.23 8.43 8.16
N SER A 4 0.81 8.43 8.97
CA SER A 4 2.18 8.58 8.50
C SER A 4 3.12 7.66 9.26
N ILE A 5 4.21 7.26 8.58
CA ILE A 5 5.27 6.43 9.14
C ILE A 5 6.58 7.12 8.87
N LYS A 6 7.33 7.38 9.95
CA LYS A 6 8.66 7.97 9.89
C LYS A 6 9.70 6.86 10.02
N TYR A 7 10.53 6.68 9.00
CA TYR A 7 11.62 5.71 8.99
C TYR A 7 12.89 6.30 9.60
N LYS A 8 13.76 5.46 10.17
CA LYS A 8 15.04 5.87 10.80
C LYS A 8 16.13 6.30 9.80
N GLY A 9 15.83 6.39 8.52
CA GLY A 9 16.74 6.74 7.44
C GLY A 9 15.99 6.83 6.14
N ILE A 10 16.70 6.87 5.02
CA ILE A 10 16.09 6.79 3.69
C ILE A 10 15.63 5.35 3.46
N ALA A 11 14.32 5.16 3.41
CA ALA A 11 13.69 3.86 3.21
C ALA A 11 13.88 3.40 1.75
N ARG A 12 14.22 2.12 1.57
CA ARG A 12 14.23 1.46 0.25
C ARG A 12 12.88 0.87 -0.10
N GLU A 13 12.09 0.55 0.91
CA GLU A 13 10.75 -0.02 0.81
C GLU A 13 9.82 0.69 1.80
N LEU A 14 8.57 0.87 1.41
CA LEU A 14 7.56 1.46 2.28
C LEU A 14 6.78 0.33 2.94
N ILE A 15 7.08 0.08 4.20
CA ILE A 15 6.49 -1.02 4.98
C ILE A 15 5.60 -0.45 6.08
N SER A 16 4.42 -1.04 6.25
CA SER A 16 3.51 -0.76 7.35
C SER A 16 2.83 -2.02 7.85
N ASP A 17 2.39 -2.00 9.11
CA ASP A 17 1.48 -3.02 9.63
C ASP A 17 0.08 -2.81 9.06
N ILE A 18 -0.47 -3.85 8.45
CA ILE A 18 -1.86 -3.89 7.95
C ILE A 18 -2.56 -5.08 8.59
N GLU A 19 -3.78 -4.88 9.06
CA GLU A 19 -4.59 -5.99 9.55
C GLU A 19 -5.47 -6.53 8.43
N ILE A 20 -5.39 -7.85 8.18
CA ILE A 20 -6.31 -8.55 7.29
C ILE A 20 -7.42 -9.19 8.13
N ILE A 21 -8.64 -9.08 7.64
CA ILE A 21 -9.83 -9.64 8.26
C ILE A 21 -10.52 -10.56 7.26
N ASN A 22 -10.75 -11.81 7.64
CA ASN A 22 -11.59 -12.72 6.86
C ASN A 22 -13.06 -12.32 7.03
N PRO A 23 -13.77 -11.93 5.95
CA PRO A 23 -15.16 -11.46 6.04
C PRO A 23 -16.17 -12.53 6.45
N LEU A 24 -15.82 -13.82 6.36
CA LEU A 24 -16.73 -14.92 6.66
C LEU A 24 -16.72 -15.35 8.14
N ASN A 25 -15.55 -15.28 8.78
CA ASN A 25 -15.40 -15.79 10.14
C ASN A 25 -14.85 -14.73 11.13
N ASN A 26 -14.59 -13.51 10.65
CA ASN A 26 -14.02 -12.39 11.41
C ASN A 26 -12.61 -12.67 12.03
N GLN A 27 -11.96 -13.73 11.64
CA GLN A 27 -10.54 -13.94 11.99
C GLN A 27 -9.72 -12.77 11.43
N ARG A 28 -8.81 -12.27 12.25
CA ARG A 28 -7.97 -11.12 11.89
C ARG A 28 -6.57 -11.27 12.41
N LYS A 29 -5.60 -10.75 11.66
CA LYS A 29 -4.20 -10.71 12.07
C LYS A 29 -3.46 -9.58 11.36
N LYS A 30 -2.48 -8.99 12.05
CA LYS A 30 -1.57 -8.00 11.48
C LYS A 30 -0.43 -8.69 10.72
N TYR A 31 -0.06 -8.08 9.61
CA TYR A 31 1.00 -8.53 8.73
C TYR A 31 1.82 -7.34 8.22
N ASN A 32 3.07 -7.59 7.88
CA ASN A 32 3.91 -6.61 7.21
C ASN A 32 3.44 -6.45 5.76
N ALA A 33 3.11 -5.22 5.39
CA ALA A 33 2.70 -4.87 4.05
C ALA A 33 3.70 -3.90 3.40
N ILE A 34 4.16 -4.23 2.20
CA ILE A 34 4.90 -3.32 1.33
C ILE A 34 3.92 -2.56 0.42
N TRP A 35 4.13 -1.26 0.26
CA TRP A 35 3.35 -0.41 -0.64
C TRP A 35 4.07 -0.28 -1.97
N ASP A 36 3.44 -0.73 -3.05
CA ASP A 36 4.05 -0.81 -4.38
C ASP A 36 3.18 -0.16 -5.46
N THR A 37 3.58 1.04 -5.89
CA THR A 37 2.91 1.78 -6.97
C THR A 37 3.13 1.14 -8.35
N GLY A 38 4.06 0.21 -8.49
CA GLY A 38 4.30 -0.57 -9.70
C GLY A 38 3.38 -1.79 -9.86
N ALA A 39 2.71 -2.19 -8.78
CA ALA A 39 1.76 -3.29 -8.81
C ALA A 39 0.33 -2.80 -9.07
N THR A 40 -0.36 -3.42 -10.01
CA THR A 40 -1.75 -3.08 -10.33
C THR A 40 -2.71 -3.55 -9.23
N ASN A 41 -2.47 -4.73 -8.67
CA ASN A 41 -3.35 -5.39 -7.70
C ASN A 41 -2.60 -5.77 -6.44
N THR A 42 -3.34 -5.82 -5.35
CA THR A 42 -2.85 -6.30 -4.06
C THR A 42 -2.58 -7.80 -4.11
N VAL A 43 -1.47 -8.21 -3.47
CA VAL A 43 -1.02 -9.61 -3.38
C VAL A 43 -0.89 -9.98 -1.92
N ILE A 44 -1.21 -11.23 -1.57
CA ILE A 44 -0.94 -11.82 -0.27
C ILE A 44 -0.12 -13.10 -0.43
N THR A 45 0.63 -13.47 0.60
CA THR A 45 1.37 -14.73 0.60
C THR A 45 0.46 -15.94 0.89
N PRO A 46 0.88 -17.17 0.49
CA PRO A 46 0.19 -18.41 0.91
C PRO A 46 0.09 -18.57 2.43
N LYS A 47 1.00 -17.97 3.19
CA LYS A 47 0.95 -17.92 4.66
C LYS A 47 -0.31 -17.21 5.14
N VAL A 48 -0.62 -16.02 4.61
CA VAL A 48 -1.81 -15.24 4.98
C VAL A 48 -3.09 -15.99 4.63
N LEU A 49 -3.16 -16.57 3.42
CA LEU A 49 -4.28 -17.42 2.99
C LEU A 49 -4.57 -18.52 4.01
N LYS A 50 -3.53 -19.25 4.40
CA LYS A 50 -3.64 -20.41 5.31
C LYS A 50 -4.00 -19.99 6.74
N GLU A 51 -3.31 -18.98 7.28
CA GLU A 51 -3.49 -18.55 8.68
C GLU A 51 -4.89 -17.99 8.95
N LEU A 52 -5.47 -17.30 7.97
CA LEU A 52 -6.81 -16.72 8.09
C LEU A 52 -7.91 -17.56 7.43
N SER A 53 -7.57 -18.74 6.88
CA SER A 53 -8.52 -19.62 6.17
C SER A 53 -9.36 -18.85 5.14
N LEU A 54 -8.70 -18.00 4.32
CA LEU A 54 -9.39 -17.17 3.33
C LEU A 54 -10.00 -18.04 2.23
N THR A 55 -11.15 -17.63 1.73
CA THR A 55 -11.85 -18.36 0.67
C THR A 55 -11.33 -17.95 -0.70
N ILE A 56 -10.96 -18.92 -1.52
CA ILE A 56 -10.61 -18.72 -2.92
C ILE A 56 -11.91 -18.45 -3.68
N VAL A 57 -11.97 -17.31 -4.37
CA VAL A 57 -13.15 -16.86 -5.10
C VAL A 57 -12.95 -16.86 -6.61
N ASP A 58 -11.69 -16.93 -7.07
CA ASP A 58 -11.36 -16.87 -8.50
C ASP A 58 -9.95 -17.38 -8.78
N ILE A 59 -9.60 -17.48 -10.07
CA ILE A 59 -8.24 -17.72 -10.56
C ILE A 59 -7.92 -16.61 -11.58
N ALA A 60 -6.85 -15.88 -11.37
CA ALA A 60 -6.38 -14.81 -12.27
C ALA A 60 -5.02 -15.18 -12.90
N THR A 61 -4.78 -14.70 -14.09
CA THR A 61 -3.45 -14.71 -14.69
C THR A 61 -2.69 -13.49 -14.23
N ILE A 62 -1.54 -13.69 -13.59
CA ILE A 62 -0.63 -12.65 -13.17
C ILE A 62 0.63 -12.66 -14.02
N VAL A 63 1.13 -11.47 -14.32
CA VAL A 63 2.37 -11.27 -15.06
C VAL A 63 3.28 -10.43 -14.17
N GLY A 64 4.40 -11.00 -13.76
CA GLY A 64 5.46 -10.25 -13.06
C GLY A 64 6.49 -9.72 -14.03
N VAL A 65 7.35 -8.84 -13.55
CA VAL A 65 8.48 -8.32 -14.35
C VAL A 65 9.40 -9.49 -14.71
N ASN A 66 9.67 -9.66 -16.01
CA ASN A 66 10.53 -10.72 -16.55
C ASN A 66 10.10 -12.16 -16.19
N SER A 67 8.81 -12.39 -15.99
CA SER A 67 8.28 -13.73 -15.71
C SER A 67 7.20 -14.14 -16.69
N GLU A 68 7.10 -15.44 -16.96
CA GLU A 68 5.98 -16.00 -17.71
C GLU A 68 4.65 -15.80 -16.95
N PRO A 69 3.54 -15.63 -17.68
CA PRO A 69 2.23 -15.57 -17.08
C PRO A 69 1.95 -16.79 -16.18
N LYS A 70 1.48 -16.58 -14.97
CA LYS A 70 1.15 -17.65 -14.01
C LYS A 70 -0.28 -17.50 -13.54
N HIS A 71 -0.95 -18.62 -13.33
CA HIS A 71 -2.25 -18.63 -12.67
C HIS A 71 -2.08 -18.52 -11.16
N ALA A 72 -2.79 -17.57 -10.57
CA ALA A 72 -2.83 -17.37 -9.13
C ALA A 72 -4.26 -17.46 -8.60
N GLN A 73 -4.40 -18.03 -7.43
CA GLN A 73 -5.67 -18.01 -6.69
C GLN A 73 -5.98 -16.56 -6.29
N VAL A 74 -7.25 -16.19 -6.38
CA VAL A 74 -7.77 -14.91 -5.91
C VAL A 74 -8.64 -15.15 -4.69
N VAL A 75 -8.40 -14.38 -3.65
CA VAL A 75 -9.13 -14.44 -2.38
C VAL A 75 -9.81 -13.12 -2.06
N LEU A 76 -10.82 -13.19 -1.20
CA LEU A 76 -11.56 -12.02 -0.72
C LEU A 76 -11.25 -11.78 0.75
N PHE A 77 -10.91 -10.54 1.10
CA PHE A 77 -10.64 -10.13 2.47
C PHE A 77 -10.97 -8.65 2.68
N ASN A 78 -10.98 -8.21 3.93
CA ASN A 78 -11.02 -6.79 4.28
C ASN A 78 -9.67 -6.36 4.82
N LEU A 79 -9.27 -5.12 4.52
CA LEU A 79 -8.08 -4.48 5.07
C LEU A 79 -8.49 -3.48 6.15
N LEU A 80 -7.75 -3.45 7.25
CA LEU A 80 -7.79 -2.37 8.22
C LEU A 80 -6.44 -1.65 8.21
N LEU A 81 -6.47 -0.40 7.79
CA LEU A 81 -5.31 0.47 7.70
C LEU A 81 -4.88 1.00 9.09
N PRO A 82 -3.63 1.51 9.24
CA PRO A 82 -3.13 2.05 10.52
C PRO A 82 -3.99 3.18 11.12
N ASN A 83 -4.74 3.91 10.29
CA ASN A 83 -5.67 4.97 10.70
C ASN A 83 -7.09 4.47 11.01
N ASN A 84 -7.29 3.16 11.18
CA ASN A 84 -8.56 2.47 11.41
C ASN A 84 -9.58 2.59 10.27
N VAL A 85 -9.14 2.97 9.06
CA VAL A 85 -9.98 2.89 7.87
C VAL A 85 -10.07 1.45 7.39
N SER A 86 -11.27 0.93 7.24
CA SER A 86 -11.52 -0.41 6.70
C SER A 86 -11.87 -0.32 5.22
N ILE A 87 -11.12 -1.07 4.40
CA ILE A 87 -11.42 -1.28 2.99
C ILE A 87 -11.99 -2.69 2.85
N LYS A 88 -13.26 -2.77 2.46
CA LYS A 88 -13.99 -4.05 2.38
C LYS A 88 -13.93 -4.64 0.99
N GLY A 89 -13.95 -5.98 0.92
CA GLY A 89 -14.09 -6.70 -0.32
C GLY A 89 -12.86 -6.61 -1.24
N VAL A 90 -11.67 -6.53 -0.67
CA VAL A 90 -10.42 -6.52 -1.43
C VAL A 90 -10.21 -7.88 -2.07
N ARG A 91 -9.93 -7.89 -3.36
CA ARG A 91 -9.57 -9.10 -4.13
C ARG A 91 -8.07 -9.13 -4.27
N GLY A 92 -7.41 -10.03 -3.53
CA GLY A 92 -5.96 -10.19 -3.60
C GLY A 92 -5.54 -11.49 -4.27
N SER A 93 -4.49 -11.42 -5.09
CA SER A 93 -3.87 -12.60 -5.67
C SER A 93 -2.96 -13.28 -4.66
N VAL A 94 -2.92 -14.61 -4.65
CA VAL A 94 -2.05 -15.38 -3.76
C VAL A 94 -0.75 -15.71 -4.48
N CYS A 95 0.34 -15.08 -4.03
CA CYS A 95 1.68 -15.29 -4.58
C CYS A 95 2.77 -15.16 -3.54
N THR A 96 3.95 -15.66 -3.87
CA THR A 96 5.15 -15.39 -3.09
C THR A 96 5.58 -13.94 -3.32
N ILE A 97 5.84 -13.22 -2.24
CA ILE A 97 6.39 -11.86 -2.23
C ILE A 97 7.86 -11.97 -1.80
N GLY A 98 8.75 -11.22 -2.45
CA GLY A 98 10.16 -11.16 -2.04
C GLY A 98 10.34 -10.48 -0.68
N GLY A 99 11.42 -10.83 0.04
CA GLY A 99 11.69 -10.28 1.37
C GLY A 99 10.77 -10.83 2.47
N ASP A 100 10.55 -10.02 3.52
CA ASP A 100 9.79 -10.40 4.72
C ASP A 100 8.34 -9.89 4.71
N ALA A 101 7.87 -9.34 3.57
CA ALA A 101 6.51 -8.85 3.46
C ALA A 101 5.52 -10.01 3.26
N ASP A 102 4.39 -9.93 3.96
CA ASP A 102 3.27 -10.87 3.82
C ASP A 102 2.20 -10.37 2.85
N ILE A 103 2.18 -9.05 2.62
CA ILE A 103 1.20 -8.35 1.77
C ILE A 103 1.95 -7.38 0.86
N LEU A 104 1.51 -7.27 -0.38
CA LEU A 104 1.90 -6.20 -1.30
C LEU A 104 0.64 -5.39 -1.63
N ILE A 105 0.62 -4.13 -1.23
CA ILE A 105 -0.48 -3.20 -1.48
C ILE A 105 -0.25 -2.55 -2.84
N GLY A 106 -1.14 -2.83 -3.78
CA GLY A 106 -1.07 -2.32 -5.15
C GLY A 106 -1.90 -1.05 -5.38
N MET A 107 -1.91 -0.61 -6.63
CA MET A 107 -2.66 0.56 -7.08
C MET A 107 -4.18 0.41 -6.92
N ASP A 108 -4.69 -0.82 -6.84
CA ASP A 108 -6.10 -1.10 -6.52
C ASP A 108 -6.53 -0.49 -5.18
N ILE A 109 -5.63 -0.38 -4.21
CA ILE A 109 -5.83 0.26 -2.91
C ILE A 109 -5.30 1.70 -2.91
N ILE A 110 -4.09 1.92 -3.42
CA ILE A 110 -3.41 3.24 -3.39
C ILE A 110 -4.27 4.33 -4.04
N LYS A 111 -4.98 4.01 -5.12
CA LYS A 111 -5.86 4.95 -5.86
C LYS A 111 -7.03 5.53 -5.06
N PHE A 112 -7.36 4.95 -3.90
CA PHE A 112 -8.45 5.47 -3.07
C PHE A 112 -8.05 6.67 -2.21
N GLY A 113 -6.78 7.06 -2.23
CA GLY A 113 -6.29 8.15 -1.39
C GLY A 113 -5.11 8.91 -1.97
N ASP A 114 -4.58 9.83 -1.19
CA ASP A 114 -3.33 10.53 -1.48
C ASP A 114 -2.16 9.80 -0.85
N PHE A 115 -1.20 9.43 -1.68
CA PHE A 115 0.01 8.72 -1.34
C PHE A 115 1.20 9.66 -1.47
N ALA A 116 1.96 9.86 -0.40
CA ALA A 116 3.07 10.79 -0.39
C ALA A 116 4.31 10.23 0.29
N ILE A 117 5.48 10.52 -0.31
CA ILE A 117 6.80 10.21 0.23
C ILE A 117 7.60 11.51 0.29
N SER A 118 8.25 11.75 1.42
CA SER A 118 9.17 12.85 1.61
C SER A 118 10.46 12.33 2.25
N ASN A 119 11.61 12.77 1.72
CA ASN A 119 12.96 12.35 2.16
C ASN A 119 13.76 13.48 2.77
N GLY A 120 13.10 14.42 3.47
CA GLY A 120 13.77 15.52 4.13
C GLY A 120 14.63 15.07 5.33
N GLU A 121 15.70 15.83 5.62
CA GLU A 121 16.55 15.63 6.81
C GLU A 121 17.13 14.20 6.94
N GLY A 122 17.38 13.52 5.80
CA GLY A 122 17.96 12.19 5.79
C GLY A 122 17.03 11.08 6.26
N GLN A 123 15.73 11.34 6.35
CA GLN A 123 14.71 10.37 6.77
C GLN A 123 13.55 10.33 5.78
N THR A 124 12.98 9.15 5.59
CA THR A 124 11.75 9.00 4.82
C THR A 124 10.52 9.14 5.71
N LEU A 125 9.61 10.02 5.30
CA LEU A 125 8.24 10.09 5.80
C LEU A 125 7.30 9.59 4.70
N PHE A 126 6.62 8.50 4.97
CA PHE A 126 5.52 7.98 4.16
C PHE A 126 4.19 8.42 4.77
N SER A 127 3.27 8.89 3.95
CA SER A 127 1.93 9.29 4.37
C SER A 127 0.88 8.80 3.39
N PHE A 128 -0.27 8.36 3.92
CA PHE A 128 -1.43 7.98 3.12
C PHE A 128 -2.70 8.56 3.74
N ALA A 129 -3.46 9.31 2.95
CA ALA A 129 -4.73 9.90 3.34
C ALA A 129 -5.88 9.30 2.52
N ILE A 130 -6.93 8.86 3.18
CA ILE A 130 -8.14 8.30 2.55
C ILE A 130 -9.40 8.83 3.26
N PRO A 131 -10.37 9.40 2.56
CA PRO A 131 -10.35 9.74 1.13
C PRO A 131 -9.27 10.77 0.79
N PRO A 132 -8.96 10.99 -0.50
CA PRO A 132 -7.99 11.99 -0.92
C PRO A 132 -8.46 13.40 -0.53
N PHE A 133 -7.51 14.33 -0.39
CA PHE A 133 -7.81 15.74 -0.14
C PHE A 133 -8.47 16.40 -1.36
N GLU A 134 -9.32 17.40 -1.12
CA GLU A 134 -9.96 18.18 -2.18
C GLU A 134 -8.93 18.91 -3.07
N ASN A 135 -7.88 19.44 -2.44
CA ASN A 135 -6.81 20.16 -3.12
C ASN A 135 -5.65 19.22 -3.45
N LYS A 136 -5.32 19.10 -4.73
CA LYS A 136 -4.17 18.33 -5.20
C LYS A 136 -2.86 18.94 -4.70
N THR A 137 -1.92 18.09 -4.28
CA THR A 137 -0.55 18.51 -3.98
C THR A 137 0.29 18.46 -5.25
N ASP A 138 0.66 19.64 -5.78
CA ASP A 138 1.59 19.77 -6.88
C ASP A 138 2.95 20.27 -6.36
N LEU A 139 3.96 19.40 -6.41
CA LEU A 139 5.30 19.71 -5.95
C LEU A 139 5.98 20.77 -6.82
N LEU A 140 5.66 20.84 -8.12
CA LEU A 140 6.18 21.87 -9.02
C LEU A 140 5.65 23.25 -8.63
N GLU A 141 4.35 23.35 -8.38
CA GLU A 141 3.73 24.62 -7.94
C GLU A 141 4.31 25.06 -6.59
N LYS A 142 4.49 24.14 -5.65
CA LYS A 142 5.08 24.40 -4.35
C LYS A 142 6.54 24.90 -4.47
N ALA A 143 7.36 24.24 -5.29
CA ALA A 143 8.74 24.63 -5.54
C ALA A 143 8.82 26.03 -6.18
N ASN A 144 7.96 26.32 -7.16
CA ASN A 144 7.93 27.63 -7.81
C ASN A 144 7.52 28.77 -6.87
N LYS A 145 6.59 28.54 -5.94
CA LYS A 145 6.21 29.50 -4.90
C LYS A 145 7.38 29.80 -3.95
N THR A 146 8.10 28.76 -3.52
CA THR A 146 9.28 28.92 -2.65
C THR A 146 10.38 29.72 -3.34
N ASN A 147 10.69 29.44 -4.60
CA ASN A 147 11.71 30.14 -5.37
C ASN A 147 11.37 31.62 -5.62
N LYS A 148 10.09 31.96 -5.81
CA LYS A 148 9.65 33.36 -5.94
C LYS A 148 9.85 34.12 -4.63
N ASN A 149 9.50 33.52 -3.50
CA ASN A 149 9.67 34.14 -2.19
C ASN A 149 11.14 34.38 -1.86
N ASN A 150 12.05 33.45 -2.19
CA ASN A 150 13.49 33.61 -1.99
C ASN A 150 14.12 34.71 -2.88
N LYS A 151 13.53 35.00 -4.05
CA LYS A 151 13.99 36.11 -4.92
C LYS A 151 13.50 37.49 -4.47
N LEU A 152 12.47 37.53 -3.64
CA LEU A 152 11.94 38.80 -3.08
C LEU A 152 12.61 39.19 -1.75
N THR A 153 13.42 38.31 -1.16
CA THR A 153 14.13 38.51 0.12
C THR A 153 15.64 38.75 -0.06
N ASN A 154 16.16 38.77 -1.29
CA ASN A 154 17.51 39.19 -1.67
C ASN A 154 17.44 40.47 -2.51
#